data_f4f2142038eab775f69d69b1ae4f3d2c
#
_entry.id   f4f2142038eab775f69d69b1ae4f3d2c
#
_cell.length_a   1.000
_cell.length_b   1.000
_cell.length_c   1.000
_cell.angle_alpha   90.00
_cell.angle_beta   90.00
_cell.angle_gamma   90.00
#
_symmetry.space_group_name_H-M   'P 1'
#
loop_
_entity.id
_entity.type
_entity.pdbx_description
1 polymer ?
#
loop_
_entity_poly.entity_id
_entity_poly.type
_entity_poly.pdbx_seq_one_letter_code
_entity_poly.pdbx_strand_id
1 'polypeptide(L)'
;MTDIRGLANNARDIDVLAVRALGILGLNDSLLRASVQRGTPTVRALLLDPDCEAARRRATEIGEGLETFTSGIRLSIARLRELNEQTGTVCCHLYAMLPTWRVISLDGVMFVSAFGETHEGHTSPMYRLTGSPHGALHRGFRRFVEELRGTGRQVVGGDGGG
;
A
#
# COMPACT_ATOMS: atom_id res chain seq x y z
N MET A 1 4.35 4.84 17.17
CA MET A 1 3.01 4.62 16.59
C MET A 1 2.20 5.91 16.42
N THR A 2 2.31 6.86 17.34
CA THR A 2 1.71 8.20 17.18
C THR A 2 2.26 8.97 15.97
N ASP A 3 3.50 8.73 15.61
CA ASP A 3 4.17 9.40 14.50
C ASP A 3 3.52 9.13 13.13
N ILE A 4 3.20 7.88 12.83
CA ILE A 4 2.66 7.52 11.52
C ILE A 4 1.26 8.11 11.30
N ARG A 5 0.41 8.10 12.33
CA ARG A 5 -0.93 8.70 12.25
C ARG A 5 -0.87 10.22 12.11
N GLY A 6 0.01 10.87 12.85
CA GLY A 6 0.21 12.31 12.77
C GLY A 6 0.69 12.74 11.39
N LEU A 7 1.65 12.02 10.83
CA LEU A 7 2.15 12.27 9.47
C LEU A 7 1.08 11.97 8.42
N ALA A 8 0.34 10.87 8.56
CA ALA A 8 -0.73 10.51 7.64
C ALA A 8 -1.84 11.55 7.59
N ASN A 9 -2.21 12.12 8.73
CA ASN A 9 -3.27 13.13 8.80
C ASN A 9 -2.96 14.40 8.02
N ASN A 10 -1.69 14.73 7.84
CA ASN A 10 -1.25 15.95 7.18
C ASN A 10 -0.54 15.69 5.85
N ALA A 11 -0.43 14.43 5.44
CA ALA A 11 0.29 14.05 4.23
C ALA A 11 -0.43 14.51 2.97
N ARG A 12 0.33 15.00 2.00
CA ARG A 12 -0.15 15.36 0.66
C ARG A 12 0.17 14.30 -0.37
N ASP A 13 1.28 13.57 -0.16
CA ASP A 13 1.72 12.47 -1.01
C ASP A 13 1.82 11.20 -0.18
N ILE A 14 1.03 10.20 -0.55
CA ILE A 14 0.96 8.92 0.15
C ILE A 14 1.25 7.80 -0.83
N ASP A 15 2.30 7.03 -0.56
CA ASP A 15 2.62 5.81 -1.30
C ASP A 15 2.49 4.61 -0.36
N VAL A 16 1.82 3.57 -0.82
CA VAL A 16 1.62 2.34 -0.05
C VAL A 16 2.01 1.15 -0.91
N LEU A 17 2.91 0.32 -0.40
CA LEU A 17 3.18 -1.02 -0.91
C LEU A 17 2.77 -2.02 0.17
N ALA A 18 1.78 -2.82 -0.11
CA ALA A 18 1.22 -3.78 0.84
C ALA A 18 0.65 -4.99 0.13
N VAL A 19 0.11 -5.92 0.89
CA VAL A 19 -0.62 -7.08 0.35
C VAL A 19 -2.10 -6.75 0.22
N ARG A 20 -2.75 -6.50 1.35
CA ARG A 20 -4.19 -6.17 1.42
C ARG A 20 -4.45 -4.74 1.84
N ALA A 21 -3.56 -4.17 2.65
CA ALA A 21 -3.64 -2.81 3.17
C ALA A 21 -4.95 -2.49 3.92
N LEU A 22 -5.60 -3.49 4.52
CA LEU A 22 -6.90 -3.31 5.18
C LEU A 22 -6.86 -2.32 6.33
N GLY A 23 -5.79 -2.33 7.13
CA GLY A 23 -5.59 -1.38 8.22
C GLY A 23 -5.30 0.05 7.76
N ILE A 24 -4.95 0.24 6.51
CA ILE A 24 -4.65 1.54 5.92
C ILE A 24 -5.85 2.06 5.13
N LEU A 25 -6.51 1.19 4.38
CA LEU A 25 -7.48 1.56 3.34
C LEU A 25 -8.90 1.07 3.62
N GLY A 26 -9.06 -0.02 4.36
CA GLY A 26 -10.29 -0.78 4.38
C GLY A 26 -11.24 -0.51 5.55
N LEU A 27 -10.77 0.09 6.63
CA LEU A 27 -11.55 0.25 7.86
C LEU A 27 -11.87 1.73 8.14
N ASN A 28 -12.90 1.96 8.96
CA ASN A 28 -13.31 3.30 9.37
C ASN A 28 -12.19 4.09 10.07
N ASP A 29 -11.26 3.38 10.72
CA ASP A 29 -10.10 3.97 11.39
C ASP A 29 -8.85 3.96 10.51
N SER A 30 -9.00 3.85 9.20
CA SER A 30 -7.87 3.82 8.29
C SER A 30 -7.04 5.09 8.38
N LEU A 31 -5.73 4.96 8.14
CA LEU A 31 -4.80 6.09 8.15
C LEU A 31 -5.18 7.16 7.11
N LEU A 32 -5.82 6.77 6.03
CA LEU A 32 -6.17 7.67 4.93
C LEU A 32 -7.43 8.47 5.17
N ARG A 33 -8.32 8.00 6.05
CA ARG A 33 -9.62 8.66 6.26
C ARG A 33 -9.46 10.11 6.73
N ALA A 34 -8.61 10.33 7.71
CA ALA A 34 -8.38 11.67 8.24
C ALA A 34 -7.72 12.60 7.22
N SER A 35 -6.79 12.08 6.42
CA SER A 35 -6.14 12.84 5.35
C SER A 35 -7.15 13.29 4.30
N VAL A 36 -8.05 12.41 3.90
CA VAL A 36 -9.08 12.72 2.90
C VAL A 36 -10.08 13.74 3.41
N GLN A 37 -10.43 13.67 4.69
CA GLN A 37 -11.35 14.64 5.31
C GLN A 37 -10.76 16.05 5.41
N ARG A 38 -9.42 16.18 5.47
CA ARG A 38 -8.73 17.46 5.61
C ARG A 38 -8.23 18.04 4.29
N GLY A 39 -8.16 17.24 3.25
CA GLY A 39 -7.67 17.64 1.95
C GLY A 39 -7.74 16.50 0.95
N THR A 40 -7.20 16.70 -0.24
CA THR A 40 -7.16 15.68 -1.29
C THR A 40 -5.72 15.21 -1.51
N PRO A 41 -5.21 14.27 -0.68
CA PRO A 41 -3.86 13.78 -0.89
C PRO A 41 -3.77 12.97 -2.19
N THR A 42 -2.60 13.00 -2.81
CA THR A 42 -2.28 12.07 -3.88
C THR A 42 -1.94 10.71 -3.25
N VAL A 43 -2.64 9.67 -3.65
CA VAL A 43 -2.46 8.31 -3.12
C VAL A 43 -2.05 7.38 -4.24
N ARG A 44 -0.91 6.73 -4.09
CA ARG A 44 -0.42 5.70 -5.00
C ARG A 44 -0.29 4.40 -4.22
N ALA A 45 -1.11 3.42 -4.56
CA ALA A 45 -1.11 2.13 -3.89
C ALA A 45 -0.58 1.03 -4.80
N LEU A 46 0.19 0.12 -4.23
CA LEU A 46 0.62 -1.13 -4.84
C LEU A 46 0.13 -2.26 -3.95
N LEU A 47 -0.74 -3.10 -4.48
CA LEU A 47 -1.31 -4.24 -3.78
C LEU A 47 -0.97 -5.53 -4.53
N LEU A 48 -0.99 -6.65 -3.82
CA LEU A 48 -0.77 -7.95 -4.44
C LEU A 48 -1.94 -8.27 -5.37
N ASP A 49 -1.62 -8.71 -6.58
CA ASP A 49 -2.64 -9.15 -7.55
C ASP A 49 -3.38 -10.36 -6.98
N PRO A 50 -4.72 -10.26 -6.77
CA PRO A 50 -5.47 -11.36 -6.18
C PRO A 50 -5.54 -12.61 -7.08
N ASP A 51 -5.26 -12.46 -8.36
CA ASP A 51 -5.36 -13.56 -9.34
C ASP A 51 -3.99 -14.18 -9.68
N CYS A 52 -2.91 -13.74 -9.05
CA CYS A 52 -1.57 -14.26 -9.34
C CYS A 52 -1.21 -15.47 -8.46
N GLU A 53 -0.22 -16.22 -8.89
CA GLU A 53 0.30 -17.39 -8.16
C GLU A 53 0.88 -17.00 -6.80
N ALA A 54 1.52 -15.83 -6.70
CA ALA A 54 2.06 -15.34 -5.45
C ALA A 54 0.97 -15.13 -4.40
N ALA A 55 -0.25 -14.73 -4.79
CA ALA A 55 -1.37 -14.61 -3.86
C ALA A 55 -1.79 -15.98 -3.30
N ARG A 56 -1.85 -17.00 -4.13
CA ARG A 56 -2.14 -18.37 -3.72
C ARG A 56 -1.09 -18.87 -2.72
N ARG A 57 0.17 -18.67 -3.04
CA ARG A 57 1.29 -19.05 -2.18
C ARG A 57 1.23 -18.32 -0.84
N ARG A 58 0.98 -17.02 -0.85
CA ARG A 58 0.91 -16.22 0.38
C ARG A 58 -0.25 -16.65 1.28
N ALA A 59 -1.42 -16.92 0.73
CA ALA A 59 -2.56 -17.44 1.49
C ALA A 59 -2.20 -18.74 2.21
N THR A 60 -1.52 -19.66 1.52
CA THR A 60 -1.04 -20.90 2.11
C THR A 60 -0.05 -20.65 3.24
N GLU A 61 0.92 -19.75 3.05
CA GLU A 61 1.93 -19.42 4.07
C GLU A 61 1.33 -18.92 5.38
N ILE A 62 0.28 -18.10 5.30
CA ILE A 62 -0.37 -17.55 6.50
C ILE A 62 -1.55 -18.41 6.99
N GLY A 63 -1.80 -19.55 6.36
CA GLY A 63 -2.85 -20.47 6.76
C GLY A 63 -4.27 -19.95 6.52
N GLU A 64 -4.46 -19.11 5.52
CA GLU A 64 -5.76 -18.51 5.21
C GLU A 64 -6.31 -19.09 3.91
N GLY A 65 -7.64 -19.25 3.84
CA GLY A 65 -8.30 -19.67 2.60
C GLY A 65 -8.10 -18.65 1.48
N LEU A 66 -7.91 -19.12 0.25
CA LEU A 66 -7.62 -18.26 -0.89
C LEU A 66 -8.71 -17.23 -1.13
N GLU A 67 -9.97 -17.60 -1.04
CA GLU A 67 -11.09 -16.66 -1.24
C GLU A 67 -11.11 -15.56 -0.18
N THR A 68 -10.95 -15.93 1.07
CA THR A 68 -10.90 -14.97 2.17
C THR A 68 -9.73 -14.01 2.01
N PHE A 69 -8.57 -14.54 1.66
CA PHE A 69 -7.36 -13.75 1.43
C PHE A 69 -7.53 -12.76 0.28
N THR A 70 -7.98 -13.24 -0.86
CA THR A 70 -8.13 -12.40 -2.06
C THR A 70 -9.30 -11.42 -1.95
N SER A 71 -10.33 -11.76 -1.19
CA SER A 71 -11.44 -10.84 -0.90
C SER A 71 -10.97 -9.59 -0.16
N GLY A 72 -9.99 -9.73 0.74
CA GLY A 72 -9.38 -8.58 1.41
C GLY A 72 -8.70 -7.64 0.43
N ILE A 73 -7.98 -8.18 -0.55
CA ILE A 73 -7.33 -7.36 -1.58
C ILE A 73 -8.39 -6.64 -2.42
N ARG A 74 -9.42 -7.36 -2.87
CA ARG A 74 -10.50 -6.78 -3.68
C ARG A 74 -11.26 -5.69 -2.94
N LEU A 75 -11.46 -5.85 -1.64
CA LEU A 75 -12.09 -4.83 -0.80
C LEU A 75 -11.26 -3.54 -0.80
N SER A 76 -9.95 -3.65 -0.64
CA SER A 76 -9.07 -2.48 -0.68
C SER A 76 -9.08 -1.80 -2.05
N ILE A 77 -9.10 -2.56 -3.13
CA ILE A 77 -9.22 -2.01 -4.48
C ILE A 77 -10.54 -1.24 -4.63
N ALA A 78 -11.63 -1.81 -4.14
CA ALA A 78 -12.95 -1.16 -4.19
C ALA A 78 -12.95 0.16 -3.40
N ARG A 79 -12.32 0.19 -2.23
CA ARG A 79 -12.20 1.40 -1.41
C ARG A 79 -11.37 2.47 -2.10
N LEU A 80 -10.26 2.09 -2.73
CA LEU A 80 -9.44 3.03 -3.50
C LEU A 80 -10.20 3.59 -4.70
N ARG A 81 -11.00 2.77 -5.35
CA ARG A 81 -11.83 3.21 -6.49
C ARG A 81 -12.88 4.22 -6.04
N GLU A 82 -13.60 3.94 -4.94
CA GLU A 82 -14.56 4.88 -4.35
C GLU A 82 -13.87 6.21 -4.00
N LEU A 83 -12.69 6.13 -3.40
CA LEU A 83 -11.93 7.32 -3.02
C LEU A 83 -11.52 8.13 -4.25
N ASN A 84 -11.10 7.46 -5.33
CA ASN A 84 -10.73 8.13 -6.57
C ASN A 84 -11.94 8.80 -7.25
N GLU A 85 -13.12 8.21 -7.15
CA GLU A 85 -14.35 8.83 -7.66
C GLU A 85 -14.64 10.16 -6.96
N GLN A 86 -14.30 10.26 -5.68
CA GLN A 86 -14.50 11.47 -4.88
C GLN A 86 -13.41 12.53 -5.09
N THR A 87 -12.16 12.10 -5.25
CA THR A 87 -11.00 13.01 -5.22
C THR A 87 -10.29 13.18 -6.56
N GLY A 88 -10.32 12.15 -7.40
CA GLY A 88 -9.55 12.13 -8.65
C GLY A 88 -8.04 12.00 -8.48
N THR A 89 -7.56 11.73 -7.26
CA THR A 89 -6.13 11.78 -6.93
C THR A 89 -5.56 10.43 -6.48
N VAL A 90 -6.27 9.34 -6.72
CA VAL A 90 -5.88 8.00 -6.27
C VAL A 90 -5.59 7.10 -7.45
N CYS A 91 -4.48 6.38 -7.38
CA CYS A 91 -4.22 5.29 -8.32
C CYS A 91 -3.81 4.02 -7.57
N CYS A 92 -4.04 2.87 -8.18
CA CYS A 92 -3.64 1.57 -7.66
C CYS A 92 -3.09 0.71 -8.78
N HIS A 93 -1.95 0.10 -8.52
CA HIS A 93 -1.34 -0.92 -9.39
C HIS A 93 -1.26 -2.24 -8.62
N LEU A 94 -1.30 -3.34 -9.35
CA LEU A 94 -1.17 -4.69 -8.79
C LEU A 94 0.16 -5.28 -9.19
N TYR A 95 0.89 -5.83 -8.21
CA TYR A 95 2.14 -6.53 -8.47
C TYR A 95 1.92 -8.05 -8.31
N ALA A 96 2.74 -8.85 -8.98
CA ALA A 96 2.56 -10.30 -9.09
C ALA A 96 3.80 -11.07 -8.61
N MET A 97 4.38 -10.66 -7.50
CA MET A 97 5.51 -11.35 -6.88
C MET A 97 5.22 -11.62 -5.41
N LEU A 98 5.94 -12.57 -4.82
CA LEU A 98 5.78 -12.87 -3.40
C LEU A 98 6.11 -11.62 -2.58
N PRO A 99 5.19 -11.17 -1.69
CA PRO A 99 5.42 -9.95 -0.92
C PRO A 99 6.52 -10.18 0.12
N THR A 100 7.48 -9.27 0.15
CA THR A 100 8.60 -9.30 1.10
C THR A 100 8.62 -8.07 2.00
N TRP A 101 8.16 -6.93 1.49
CA TRP A 101 8.19 -5.67 2.21
C TRP A 101 6.85 -4.96 2.19
N ARG A 102 6.50 -4.36 3.32
CA ARG A 102 5.42 -3.37 3.41
C ARG A 102 6.07 -2.00 3.53
N VAL A 103 5.65 -1.07 2.69
CA VAL A 103 6.18 0.31 2.68
C VAL A 103 5.03 1.29 2.73
N ILE A 104 5.10 2.25 3.63
CA ILE A 104 4.19 3.39 3.68
C ILE A 104 5.05 4.64 3.61
N SER A 105 4.88 5.46 2.58
CA SER A 105 5.60 6.71 2.44
C SER A 105 4.62 7.87 2.60
N LEU A 106 4.93 8.77 3.50
CA LEU A 106 4.12 9.94 3.84
C LEU A 106 4.99 11.19 3.66
N ASP A 107 4.78 11.92 2.58
CA ASP A 107 5.58 13.10 2.21
C ASP A 107 7.10 12.83 2.25
N GLY A 108 7.52 11.66 1.81
CA GLY A 108 8.92 11.28 1.75
C GLY A 108 9.48 10.62 3.01
N VAL A 109 8.71 10.53 4.10
CA VAL A 109 9.09 9.72 5.27
C VAL A 109 8.56 8.32 5.08
N MET A 110 9.44 7.33 5.03
CA MET A 110 9.06 5.93 4.81
C MET A 110 9.00 5.15 6.11
N PHE A 111 7.97 4.31 6.20
CA PHE A 111 7.85 3.29 7.23
C PHE A 111 7.89 1.93 6.54
N VAL A 112 8.88 1.11 6.89
CA VAL A 112 9.10 -0.18 6.25
C VAL A 112 9.06 -1.31 7.25
N SER A 113 8.44 -2.43 6.86
CA SER A 113 8.44 -3.66 7.64
C SER A 113 8.50 -4.87 6.70
N ALA A 114 9.10 -5.95 7.17
CA ALA A 114 9.19 -7.18 6.39
C ALA A 114 7.97 -8.07 6.66
N PHE A 115 7.50 -8.77 5.63
CA PHE A 115 6.55 -9.86 5.81
C PHE A 115 7.33 -11.13 6.17
N GLY A 116 6.96 -11.78 7.28
CA GLY A 116 7.49 -13.09 7.64
C GLY A 116 6.77 -14.22 6.91
N GLU A 117 7.32 -15.42 7.00
CA GLU A 117 6.75 -16.61 6.36
C GLU A 117 5.35 -16.95 6.88
N THR A 118 5.09 -16.67 8.17
CA THR A 118 3.82 -16.99 8.84
C THR A 118 3.12 -15.77 9.40
N HIS A 119 3.67 -14.56 9.19
CA HIS A 119 3.16 -13.33 9.81
C HIS A 119 2.81 -12.28 8.76
N GLU A 120 1.78 -11.52 9.07
CA GLU A 120 1.47 -10.31 8.33
C GLU A 120 2.37 -9.16 8.78
N GLY A 121 2.53 -8.15 7.92
CA GLY A 121 3.44 -7.04 8.17
C GLY A 121 3.18 -6.26 9.45
N HIS A 122 1.93 -6.29 9.98
CA HIS A 122 1.57 -5.58 11.20
C HIS A 122 2.19 -6.19 12.49
N THR A 123 2.65 -7.43 12.44
CA THR A 123 3.32 -8.11 13.56
C THR A 123 4.84 -7.99 13.52
N SER A 124 5.38 -7.47 12.43
CA SER A 124 6.81 -7.29 12.23
C SER A 124 7.27 -5.93 12.71
N PRO A 125 8.54 -5.78 13.13
CA PRO A 125 9.09 -4.46 13.46
C PRO A 125 8.97 -3.50 12.29
N MET A 126 8.63 -2.25 12.59
CA MET A 126 8.53 -1.18 11.62
C MET A 126 9.69 -0.21 11.78
N TYR A 127 10.37 0.07 10.69
CA TYR A 127 11.51 0.99 10.67
C TYR A 127 11.10 2.29 9.97
N ARG A 128 11.46 3.41 10.57
CA ARG A 128 11.24 4.72 9.99
C ARG A 128 12.50 5.17 9.23
N LEU A 129 12.35 5.52 7.96
CA LEU A 129 13.43 6.02 7.12
C LEU A 129 13.11 7.45 6.72
N THR A 130 13.96 8.38 7.14
CA THR A 130 13.82 9.78 6.72
C THR A 130 14.53 10.01 5.39
N GLY A 131 13.91 10.83 4.54
CA GLY A 131 14.48 11.19 3.24
C GLY A 131 15.68 12.10 3.38
N SER A 132 16.86 11.50 3.57
CA SER A 132 18.12 12.20 3.43
C SER A 132 18.59 12.05 1.98
N PRO A 133 19.18 13.10 1.35
CA PRO A 133 19.75 12.98 0.02
C PRO A 133 20.83 11.89 -0.09
N HIS A 134 21.41 11.50 1.04
CA HIS A 134 22.46 10.48 1.12
C HIS A 134 21.97 9.13 1.69
N GLY A 135 20.68 9.02 2.03
CA GLY A 135 20.10 7.80 2.59
C GLY A 135 19.97 6.69 1.56
N ALA A 136 20.96 5.79 1.47
CA ALA A 136 20.95 4.68 0.51
C ALA A 136 19.73 3.76 0.69
N LEU A 137 19.33 3.50 1.92
CA LEU A 137 18.20 2.63 2.21
C LEU A 137 16.88 3.26 1.77
N HIS A 138 16.68 4.53 2.05
CA HIS A 138 15.50 5.27 1.60
C HIS A 138 15.41 5.28 0.06
N ARG A 139 16.51 5.58 -0.63
CA ARG A 139 16.55 5.57 -2.10
C ARG A 139 16.28 4.17 -2.66
N GLY A 140 16.82 3.13 -2.02
CA GLY A 140 16.62 1.75 -2.44
C GLY A 140 15.15 1.33 -2.37
N PHE A 141 14.46 1.64 -1.28
CA PHE A 141 13.03 1.34 -1.16
C PHE A 141 12.19 2.16 -2.13
N ARG A 142 12.51 3.44 -2.32
CA ARG A 142 11.79 4.26 -3.30
C ARG A 142 11.93 3.70 -4.71
N ARG A 143 13.14 3.33 -5.11
CA ARG A 143 13.40 2.69 -6.40
C ARG A 143 12.64 1.38 -6.55
N PHE A 144 12.64 0.55 -5.51
CA PHE A 144 11.91 -0.73 -5.51
C PHE A 144 10.41 -0.53 -5.74
N VAL A 145 9.79 0.42 -5.03
CA VAL A 145 8.37 0.75 -5.19
C VAL A 145 8.09 1.28 -6.60
N GLU A 146 8.94 2.16 -7.12
CA GLU A 146 8.77 2.72 -8.46
C GLU A 146 8.89 1.65 -9.56
N GLU A 147 9.82 0.72 -9.42
CA GLU A 147 9.98 -0.39 -10.35
C GLU A 147 8.77 -1.34 -10.34
N LEU A 148 8.26 -1.67 -9.15
CA LEU A 148 7.05 -2.49 -9.04
C LEU A 148 5.84 -1.80 -9.68
N ARG A 149 5.71 -0.50 -9.47
CA ARG A 149 4.62 0.26 -10.10
C ARG A 149 4.75 0.27 -11.63
N GLY A 150 5.96 0.43 -12.13
CA GLY A 150 6.23 0.47 -13.57
C GLY A 150 5.94 -0.86 -14.27
N THR A 151 6.04 -1.97 -13.57
CA THR A 151 5.75 -3.31 -14.11
C THR A 151 4.37 -3.83 -13.71
N GLY A 152 3.68 -3.13 -12.82
CA GLY A 152 2.38 -3.52 -12.31
C GLY A 152 1.22 -3.16 -13.25
N ARG A 153 0.09 -3.83 -13.03
CA ARG A 153 -1.14 -3.58 -13.78
C ARG A 153 -1.99 -2.53 -13.05
N GLN A 154 -2.30 -1.45 -13.70
CA GLN A 154 -3.12 -0.38 -13.12
C GLN A 154 -4.60 -0.77 -13.11
N VAL A 155 -5.25 -0.65 -11.95
CA VAL A 155 -6.67 -1.01 -11.76
C VAL A 155 -7.53 0.13 -11.23
N VAL A 156 -6.92 1.19 -10.70
CA VAL A 156 -7.63 2.40 -10.24
C VAL A 156 -6.85 3.61 -10.72
N GLY A 157 -7.55 4.64 -11.14
CA GLY A 157 -6.96 5.87 -11.65
C GLY A 157 -6.19 5.57 -12.93
N GLY A 158 -6.45 6.04 -13.95
CA GLY A 158 -5.86 5.98 -15.26
C GLY A 158 -6.60 6.99 -16.08
N ASP A 159 -5.95 7.62 -17.00
CA ASP A 159 -6.65 8.38 -18.01
C ASP A 159 -7.68 7.47 -18.62
N GLY A 160 -8.94 7.78 -18.44
CA GLY A 160 -10.02 7.19 -19.20
C GLY A 160 -9.84 7.53 -20.66
N GLY A 161 -8.86 6.90 -21.25
CA GLY A 161 -8.70 6.86 -22.69
C GLY A 161 -9.88 6.08 -23.22
N GLY A 162 -10.86 6.79 -23.66
CA GLY A 162 -12.04 6.26 -24.30
C GLY A 162 -11.76 5.44 -25.54
#